data_6ee28754ecf2d1addb10ffe7d022a33e
#
_entry.id   6ee28754ecf2d1addb10ffe7d022a33e
#
_cell.length_a   1.000
_cell.length_b   1.000
_cell.length_c   1.000
_cell.angle_alpha   90.00
_cell.angle_beta   90.00
_cell.angle_gamma   90.00
#
_symmetry.space_group_name_H-M   'P 1'
#
loop_
_entity.id
_entity.type
_entity.pdbx_description
1 polymer ?
#
loop_
_entity_poly.entity_id
_entity_poly.type
_entity_poly.pdbx_seq_one_letter_code
_entity_poly.pdbx_strand_id
1 'polypeptide(L)'
;FYGLLGPNGAGKSTIINILGGTTTKDTGKIKIWGLNIDTHRKQSKLAIGIVPQELNIDAFFTPKDQLELQAGLFNVPKKQRVTDYILELMELTEKANSYSRNLSGGMRRRLLVAKAMVHNPPIIILDEPTAGVDIELRKKLWDNFKKLNKEGITTVSYTHLLAHET
;
A
#
# COMPACT_ATOMS: atom_id res chain seq x y z
N PHE A 1 11.60 -4.70 -7.74
CA PHE A 1 11.10 -5.32 -6.51
C PHE A 1 12.23 -5.45 -5.49
N TYR A 2 12.03 -5.01 -4.24
CA TYR A 2 13.03 -5.05 -3.18
C TYR A 2 12.43 -5.69 -1.93
N GLY A 3 13.21 -6.50 -1.22
CA GLY A 3 12.86 -7.06 0.09
C GLY A 3 13.71 -6.42 1.19
N LEU A 4 13.10 -5.92 2.25
CA LEU A 4 13.82 -5.51 3.45
C LEU A 4 13.63 -6.57 4.53
N LEU A 5 14.71 -7.26 4.87
CA LEU A 5 14.73 -8.37 5.82
C LEU A 5 15.35 -7.93 7.14
N GLY A 6 14.85 -8.48 8.23
CA GLY A 6 15.42 -8.26 9.56
C GLY A 6 14.54 -8.87 10.66
N PRO A 7 15.12 -9.19 11.83
CA PRO A 7 14.37 -9.74 12.95
C PRO A 7 13.35 -8.74 13.49
N ASN A 8 12.43 -9.24 14.36
CA ASN A 8 11.54 -8.36 15.10
C ASN A 8 12.33 -7.38 15.97
N GLY A 9 11.88 -6.13 16.01
CA GLY A 9 12.60 -5.07 16.73
C GLY A 9 13.78 -4.43 15.99
N ALA A 10 14.11 -4.88 14.74
CA ALA A 10 15.20 -4.29 13.95
C ALA A 10 14.93 -2.86 13.43
N GLY A 11 13.79 -2.26 13.76
CA GLY A 11 13.43 -0.91 13.33
C GLY A 11 12.73 -0.80 11.97
N LYS A 12 12.33 -1.92 11.35
CA LYS A 12 11.64 -1.93 10.05
C LYS A 12 10.41 -1.03 10.02
N SER A 13 9.48 -1.22 10.96
CA SER A 13 8.26 -0.40 11.07
C SER A 13 8.57 1.07 11.41
N THR A 14 9.64 1.33 12.17
CA THR A 14 10.10 2.70 12.43
C THR A 14 10.52 3.39 11.12
N ILE A 15 11.26 2.70 10.26
CA ILE A 15 11.65 3.23 8.94
C ILE A 15 10.40 3.54 8.11
N ILE A 16 9.43 2.61 8.04
CA ILE A 16 8.17 2.82 7.31
C ILE A 16 7.43 4.05 7.84
N ASN A 17 7.32 4.18 9.16
CA ASN A 17 6.66 5.31 9.80
C ASN A 17 7.36 6.64 9.50
N ILE A 18 8.69 6.66 9.43
CA ILE A 18 9.46 7.85 9.02
C ILE A 18 9.19 8.16 7.54
N LEU A 19 9.20 7.17 6.66
CA LEU A 19 8.91 7.36 5.23
C LEU A 19 7.47 7.86 5.01
N GLY A 20 6.51 7.33 5.76
CA GLY A 20 5.11 7.77 5.77
C GLY A 20 4.90 9.14 6.41
N GLY A 21 5.90 9.63 7.16
CA GLY A 21 5.84 10.90 7.86
C GLY A 21 4.92 10.91 9.07
N THR A 22 4.69 9.76 9.70
CA THR A 22 4.00 9.59 10.99
C THR A 22 4.97 9.67 12.16
N THR A 23 6.26 9.40 11.93
CA THR A 23 7.33 9.52 12.91
C THR A 23 8.43 10.45 12.36
N THR A 24 9.01 11.28 13.21
CA THR A 24 10.13 12.14 12.87
C THR A 24 11.45 11.36 13.04
N LYS A 25 12.36 11.50 12.11
CA LYS A 25 13.73 10.98 12.27
C LYS A 25 14.55 11.88 13.21
N ASP A 26 15.50 11.32 13.92
CA ASP A 26 16.42 12.07 14.78
C ASP A 26 17.52 12.74 13.95
N THR A 27 18.21 11.98 13.10
CA THR A 27 19.34 12.44 12.29
C THR A 27 19.34 11.80 10.91
N GLY A 28 20.28 12.20 10.06
CA GLY A 28 20.48 11.63 8.73
C GLY A 28 19.65 12.28 7.63
N LYS A 29 19.87 11.85 6.39
CA LYS A 29 19.18 12.35 5.19
C LYS A 29 18.42 11.20 4.53
N ILE A 30 17.15 11.41 4.21
CA ILE A 30 16.30 10.45 3.51
C ILE A 30 15.77 11.12 2.24
N LYS A 31 15.84 10.39 1.13
CA LYS A 31 15.23 10.79 -0.14
C LYS A 31 14.26 9.71 -0.62
N ILE A 32 13.08 10.12 -1.06
CA ILE A 32 12.07 9.28 -1.72
C ILE A 32 11.95 9.80 -3.15
N TRP A 33 12.21 8.96 -4.14
CA TRP A 33 12.18 9.34 -5.55
C TRP A 33 13.04 10.59 -5.85
N GLY A 34 14.25 10.67 -5.22
CA GLY A 34 15.13 11.82 -5.33
C GLY A 34 14.76 13.04 -4.45
N LEU A 35 13.58 13.08 -3.88
CA LEU A 35 13.06 14.17 -3.06
C LEU A 35 13.47 13.99 -1.60
N ASN A 36 14.09 15.02 -1.01
CA ASN A 36 14.41 15.02 0.42
C ASN A 36 13.12 15.19 1.24
N ILE A 37 12.85 14.27 2.19
CA ILE A 37 11.62 14.26 2.99
C ILE A 37 11.47 15.47 3.92
N ASP A 38 12.56 16.15 4.27
CA ASP A 38 12.54 17.33 5.14
C ASP A 38 12.13 18.60 4.38
N THR A 39 12.63 18.77 3.16
CA THR A 39 12.41 19.98 2.34
C THR A 39 11.25 19.83 1.35
N HIS A 40 10.94 18.61 0.91
CA HIS A 40 9.90 18.30 -0.08
C HIS A 40 8.84 17.35 0.50
N ARG A 41 8.39 17.64 1.73
CA ARG A 41 7.52 16.73 2.50
C ARG A 41 6.23 16.31 1.79
N LYS A 42 5.54 17.23 1.11
CA LYS A 42 4.30 16.91 0.36
C LYS A 42 4.59 16.05 -0.85
N GLN A 43 5.58 16.43 -1.66
CA GLN A 43 5.95 15.71 -2.89
C GLN A 43 6.50 14.31 -2.58
N SER A 44 7.32 14.16 -1.55
CA SER A 44 7.83 12.86 -1.13
C SER A 44 6.71 11.91 -0.66
N LYS A 45 5.67 12.44 0.03
CA LYS A 45 4.48 11.67 0.39
C LYS A 45 3.63 11.25 -0.81
N LEU A 46 3.56 12.06 -1.85
CA LEU A 46 2.89 11.72 -3.11
C LEU A 46 3.67 10.67 -3.91
N ALA A 47 4.96 10.53 -3.68
CA ALA A 47 5.80 9.55 -4.38
C ALA A 47 5.77 8.15 -3.73
N ILE A 48 5.02 7.94 -2.64
CA ILE A 48 5.01 6.69 -1.89
C ILE A 48 3.58 6.29 -1.50
N GLY A 49 3.23 5.04 -1.75
CA GLY A 49 2.06 4.37 -1.20
C GLY A 49 2.50 3.40 -0.10
N ILE A 50 1.82 3.40 1.04
CA ILE A 50 2.15 2.51 2.16
C ILE A 50 0.94 1.64 2.49
N VAL A 51 1.16 0.33 2.52
CA VAL A 51 0.19 -0.67 2.97
C VAL A 51 0.60 -1.13 4.35
N PRO A 52 -0.10 -0.72 5.41
CA PRO A 52 0.24 -1.11 6.78
C PRO A 52 -0.07 -2.58 7.05
N GLN A 53 0.56 -3.14 8.09
CA GLN A 53 0.29 -4.49 8.56
C GLN A 53 -1.15 -4.62 9.10
N GLU A 54 -1.63 -3.61 9.84
CA GLU A 54 -2.97 -3.61 10.43
C GLU A 54 -4.07 -3.30 9.41
N LEU A 55 -5.22 -3.98 9.57
CA LEU A 55 -6.41 -3.81 8.70
C LEU A 55 -7.24 -2.58 9.12
N ASN A 56 -6.68 -1.39 9.01
CA ASN A 56 -7.35 -0.12 9.30
C ASN A 56 -8.31 0.28 8.15
N ILE A 57 -9.48 -0.37 8.10
CA ILE A 57 -10.52 -0.12 7.11
C ILE A 57 -11.78 0.33 7.84
N ASP A 58 -12.37 1.43 7.38
CA ASP A 58 -13.65 1.88 7.91
C ASP A 58 -14.78 0.91 7.51
N ALA A 59 -15.46 0.39 8.51
CA ALA A 59 -16.50 -0.63 8.35
C ALA A 59 -17.78 -0.10 7.66
N PHE A 60 -18.03 1.21 7.75
CA PHE A 60 -19.27 1.86 7.30
C PHE A 60 -19.18 2.52 5.93
N PHE A 61 -17.98 2.57 5.34
CA PHE A 61 -17.77 3.02 3.97
C PHE A 61 -17.67 1.83 3.01
N THR A 62 -18.10 2.05 1.77
CA THR A 62 -17.89 1.08 0.69
C THR A 62 -16.43 1.14 0.20
N PRO A 63 -15.91 0.08 -0.44
CA PRO A 63 -14.59 0.14 -1.10
C PRO A 63 -14.46 1.34 -2.03
N LYS A 64 -15.48 1.61 -2.85
CA LYS A 64 -15.48 2.74 -3.78
C LYS A 64 -15.38 4.07 -3.04
N ASP A 65 -16.17 4.30 -1.99
CA ASP A 65 -16.14 5.53 -1.21
C ASP A 65 -14.78 5.74 -0.54
N GLN A 66 -14.17 4.67 0.00
CA GLN A 66 -12.86 4.76 0.64
C GLN A 66 -11.75 5.11 -0.36
N LEU A 67 -11.78 4.56 -1.57
CA LEU A 67 -10.82 4.92 -2.62
C LEU A 67 -11.02 6.36 -3.09
N GLU A 68 -12.26 6.78 -3.30
CA GLU A 68 -12.60 8.15 -3.70
C GLU A 68 -12.18 9.18 -2.63
N LEU A 69 -12.44 8.88 -1.35
CA LEU A 69 -12.01 9.71 -0.23
C LEU A 69 -10.48 9.80 -0.17
N GLN A 70 -9.81 8.65 -0.26
CA GLN A 70 -8.34 8.59 -0.24
C GLN A 70 -7.73 9.38 -1.40
N ALA A 71 -8.25 9.23 -2.62
CA ALA A 71 -7.80 10.00 -3.78
C ALA A 71 -8.00 11.51 -3.56
N GLY A 72 -9.10 11.91 -2.92
CA GLY A 72 -9.35 13.29 -2.51
C GLY A 72 -8.32 13.83 -1.53
N LEU A 73 -7.92 13.03 -0.52
CA LEU A 73 -6.88 13.41 0.45
C LEU A 73 -5.50 13.61 -0.20
N PHE A 74 -5.22 12.88 -1.27
CA PHE A 74 -4.02 13.08 -2.09
C PHE A 74 -4.18 14.16 -3.18
N ASN A 75 -5.28 14.92 -3.19
CA ASN A 75 -5.61 15.95 -4.18
C ASN A 75 -5.66 15.44 -5.63
N VAL A 76 -6.02 14.16 -5.84
CA VAL A 76 -6.22 13.62 -7.19
C VAL A 76 -7.52 14.18 -7.78
N PRO A 77 -7.45 14.95 -8.89
CA PRO A 77 -8.64 15.51 -9.53
C PRO A 77 -9.61 14.41 -9.94
N LYS A 78 -10.93 14.63 -9.80
CA LYS A 78 -11.94 13.60 -10.10
C LYS A 78 -11.76 12.96 -11.49
N LYS A 79 -11.40 13.75 -12.51
CA LYS A 79 -11.19 13.28 -13.89
C LYS A 79 -9.96 12.37 -14.06
N GLN A 80 -9.03 12.37 -13.10
CA GLN A 80 -7.80 11.58 -13.12
C GLN A 80 -7.86 10.36 -12.19
N ARG A 81 -8.97 10.18 -11.46
CA ARG A 81 -9.13 9.05 -10.55
C ARG A 81 -9.34 7.78 -11.34
N VAL A 82 -8.62 6.75 -10.96
CA VAL A 82 -8.65 5.42 -11.58
C VAL A 82 -9.30 4.39 -10.64
N THR A 83 -10.28 4.83 -9.85
CA THR A 83 -10.96 4.04 -8.82
C THR A 83 -11.51 2.73 -9.36
N ASP A 84 -12.25 2.77 -10.47
CA ASP A 84 -12.87 1.57 -11.05
C ASP A 84 -11.80 0.60 -11.58
N TYR A 85 -10.72 1.09 -12.21
CA TYR A 85 -9.58 0.28 -12.62
C TYR A 85 -8.88 -0.41 -11.43
N ILE A 86 -8.67 0.33 -10.32
CA ILE A 86 -8.05 -0.25 -9.12
C ILE A 86 -8.95 -1.31 -8.48
N LEU A 87 -10.27 -1.09 -8.45
CA LEU A 87 -11.23 -2.06 -7.96
C LEU A 87 -11.20 -3.35 -8.80
N GLU A 88 -11.12 -3.23 -10.11
CA GLU A 88 -10.98 -4.38 -11.03
C GLU A 88 -9.65 -5.10 -10.80
N LEU A 89 -8.53 -4.38 -10.76
CA LEU A 89 -7.20 -4.94 -10.52
C LEU A 89 -7.13 -5.73 -9.21
N MET A 90 -7.84 -5.26 -8.17
CA MET A 90 -7.88 -5.89 -6.84
C MET A 90 -9.04 -6.90 -6.69
N GLU A 91 -9.77 -7.21 -7.76
CA GLU A 91 -10.94 -8.12 -7.76
C GLU A 91 -11.99 -7.72 -6.69
N LEU A 92 -12.29 -6.43 -6.60
CA LEU A 92 -13.24 -5.86 -5.66
C LEU A 92 -14.47 -5.25 -6.34
N THR A 93 -14.59 -5.34 -7.66
CA THR A 93 -15.66 -4.73 -8.47
C THR A 93 -17.06 -5.14 -7.98
N GLU A 94 -17.29 -6.44 -7.74
CA GLU A 94 -18.58 -6.94 -7.27
C GLU A 94 -18.96 -6.43 -5.87
N LYS A 95 -17.98 -6.02 -5.07
CA LYS A 95 -18.15 -5.50 -3.71
C LYS A 95 -17.93 -4.01 -3.61
N ALA A 96 -17.75 -3.31 -4.74
CA ALA A 96 -17.43 -1.89 -4.79
C ALA A 96 -18.40 -1.03 -3.99
N ASN A 97 -19.69 -1.36 -4.00
CA ASN A 97 -20.77 -0.64 -3.34
C ASN A 97 -21.32 -1.35 -2.09
N SER A 98 -20.67 -2.41 -1.61
CA SER A 98 -21.03 -3.10 -0.37
C SER A 98 -20.28 -2.50 0.81
N TYR A 99 -20.88 -2.39 1.98
CA TYR A 99 -20.17 -1.92 3.18
C TYR A 99 -18.95 -2.80 3.48
N SER A 100 -17.82 -2.18 3.84
CA SER A 100 -16.56 -2.87 4.07
C SER A 100 -16.59 -3.84 5.25
N ARG A 101 -17.55 -3.71 6.18
CA ARG A 101 -17.81 -4.72 7.22
C ARG A 101 -18.18 -6.10 6.65
N ASN A 102 -18.76 -6.14 5.44
CA ASN A 102 -19.20 -7.37 4.78
C ASN A 102 -18.09 -8.03 3.95
N LEU A 103 -16.89 -7.43 3.90
CA LEU A 103 -15.75 -7.97 3.18
C LEU A 103 -15.06 -9.07 4.00
N SER A 104 -14.56 -10.11 3.33
CA SER A 104 -13.65 -11.08 3.94
C SER A 104 -12.32 -10.42 4.35
N GLY A 105 -11.53 -11.06 5.21
CA GLY A 105 -10.20 -10.57 5.59
C GLY A 105 -9.30 -10.32 4.39
N GLY A 106 -9.30 -11.24 3.44
CA GLY A 106 -8.54 -11.10 2.19
C GLY A 106 -9.02 -9.94 1.31
N MET A 107 -10.33 -9.71 1.21
CA MET A 107 -10.89 -8.55 0.49
C MET A 107 -10.49 -7.24 1.17
N ARG A 108 -10.52 -7.18 2.51
CA ARG A 108 -10.05 -6.02 3.26
C ARG A 108 -8.55 -5.76 3.00
N ARG A 109 -7.74 -6.81 2.95
CA ARG A 109 -6.31 -6.67 2.63
C ARG A 109 -6.10 -6.11 1.23
N ARG A 110 -6.84 -6.60 0.22
CA ARG A 110 -6.81 -6.05 -1.14
C ARG A 110 -7.27 -4.60 -1.20
N LEU A 111 -8.27 -4.22 -0.40
CA LEU A 111 -8.71 -2.82 -0.30
C LEU A 111 -7.63 -1.90 0.29
N LEU A 112 -6.84 -2.37 1.28
CA LEU A 112 -5.70 -1.60 1.79
C LEU A 112 -4.64 -1.36 0.71
N VAL A 113 -4.33 -2.38 -0.09
CA VAL A 113 -3.43 -2.23 -1.24
C VAL A 113 -4.00 -1.23 -2.24
N ALA A 114 -5.29 -1.36 -2.59
CA ALA A 114 -6.00 -0.43 -3.46
C ALA A 114 -5.88 1.04 -2.98
N LYS A 115 -6.08 1.28 -1.68
CA LYS A 115 -5.94 2.62 -1.08
C LYS A 115 -4.55 3.22 -1.24
N ALA A 116 -3.49 2.41 -1.17
CA ALA A 116 -2.13 2.86 -1.37
C ALA A 116 -1.82 3.24 -2.82
N MET A 117 -2.65 2.83 -3.78
CA MET A 117 -2.44 3.03 -5.21
C MET A 117 -3.20 4.23 -5.80
N VAL A 118 -4.20 4.78 -5.11
CA VAL A 118 -5.14 5.76 -5.68
C VAL A 118 -4.50 7.05 -6.24
N HIS A 119 -3.32 7.40 -5.76
CA HIS A 119 -2.57 8.57 -6.19
C HIS A 119 -1.43 8.23 -7.17
N ASN A 120 -1.43 7.00 -7.68
CA ASN A 120 -0.46 6.48 -8.64
C ASN A 120 1.01 6.71 -8.22
N PRO A 121 1.41 6.26 -7.03
CA PRO A 121 2.77 6.49 -6.53
C PRO A 121 3.79 5.65 -7.30
N PRO A 122 5.00 6.16 -7.62
CA PRO A 122 6.06 5.38 -8.24
C PRO A 122 6.66 4.32 -7.29
N ILE A 123 6.41 4.42 -5.98
CA ILE A 123 6.91 3.47 -4.97
C ILE A 123 5.76 2.99 -4.09
N ILE A 124 5.63 1.68 -3.91
CA ILE A 124 4.70 1.07 -2.95
C ILE A 124 5.50 0.27 -1.92
N ILE A 125 5.27 0.56 -0.65
CA ILE A 125 5.82 -0.19 0.48
C ILE A 125 4.72 -1.06 1.08
N LEU A 126 5.02 -2.33 1.24
CA LEU A 126 4.12 -3.35 1.73
C LEU A 126 4.66 -3.88 3.07
N ASP A 127 3.98 -3.58 4.18
CA ASP A 127 4.33 -4.09 5.49
C ASP A 127 3.57 -5.39 5.75
N GLU A 128 4.27 -6.52 5.60
CA GLU A 128 3.72 -7.87 5.70
C GLU A 128 2.40 -8.08 4.91
N PRO A 129 2.38 -7.82 3.59
CA PRO A 129 1.15 -7.76 2.81
C PRO A 129 0.35 -9.06 2.79
N THR A 130 0.99 -10.17 3.15
CA THR A 130 0.42 -11.52 3.13
C THR A 130 0.26 -12.14 4.52
N ALA A 131 0.45 -11.37 5.59
CA ALA A 131 0.22 -11.84 6.95
C ALA A 131 -1.26 -12.22 7.16
N GLY A 132 -1.51 -13.44 7.63
CA GLY A 132 -2.88 -13.95 7.85
C GLY A 132 -3.70 -14.19 6.59
N VAL A 133 -3.07 -14.26 5.42
CA VAL A 133 -3.71 -14.52 4.13
C VAL A 133 -3.42 -15.97 3.72
N ASP A 134 -4.44 -16.67 3.20
CA ASP A 134 -4.29 -18.01 2.65
C ASP A 134 -3.34 -18.06 1.45
N ILE A 135 -2.88 -19.27 1.11
CA ILE A 135 -1.84 -19.50 0.09
C ILE A 135 -2.30 -19.01 -1.29
N GLU A 136 -3.57 -19.26 -1.65
CA GLU A 136 -4.09 -18.90 -2.96
C GLU A 136 -4.16 -17.38 -3.13
N LEU A 137 -4.70 -16.69 -2.14
CA LEU A 137 -4.80 -15.24 -2.14
C LEU A 137 -3.42 -14.58 -2.06
N ARG A 138 -2.48 -15.18 -1.32
CA ARG A 138 -1.08 -14.75 -1.31
C ARG A 138 -0.48 -14.75 -2.71
N LYS A 139 -0.65 -15.85 -3.45
CA LYS A 139 -0.18 -15.96 -4.84
C LYS A 139 -0.77 -14.87 -5.72
N LYS A 140 -2.09 -14.65 -5.66
CA LYS A 140 -2.78 -13.60 -6.43
C LYS A 140 -2.26 -12.19 -6.11
N LEU A 141 -2.05 -11.87 -4.84
CA LEU A 141 -1.45 -10.59 -4.43
C LEU A 141 -0.04 -10.42 -5.03
N TRP A 142 0.79 -11.46 -4.97
CA TRP A 142 2.13 -11.42 -5.56
C TRP A 142 2.10 -11.26 -7.08
N ASP A 143 1.17 -11.89 -7.79
CA ASP A 143 1.03 -11.74 -9.23
C ASP A 143 0.58 -10.31 -9.59
N ASN A 144 -0.30 -9.70 -8.82
CA ASN A 144 -0.68 -8.28 -8.96
C ASN A 144 0.52 -7.34 -8.72
N PHE A 145 1.34 -7.59 -7.69
CA PHE A 145 2.55 -6.80 -7.46
C PHE A 145 3.59 -6.95 -8.57
N LYS A 146 3.76 -8.14 -9.13
CA LYS A 146 4.62 -8.38 -10.29
C LYS A 146 4.12 -7.61 -11.53
N LYS A 147 2.79 -7.57 -11.74
CA LYS A 147 2.17 -6.80 -12.82
C LYS A 147 2.45 -5.31 -12.66
N LEU A 148 2.20 -4.75 -11.49
CA LEU A 148 2.50 -3.34 -11.17
C LEU A 148 3.98 -3.01 -11.38
N ASN A 149 4.87 -3.91 -10.98
CA ASN A 149 6.31 -3.72 -11.18
C ASN A 149 6.69 -3.69 -12.67
N LYS A 150 6.06 -4.53 -13.52
CA LYS A 150 6.24 -4.48 -14.98
C LYS A 150 5.72 -3.17 -15.59
N GLU A 151 4.73 -2.55 -14.97
CA GLU A 151 4.18 -1.24 -15.35
C GLU A 151 5.04 -0.06 -14.85
N GLY A 152 6.19 -0.35 -14.20
CA GLY A 152 7.16 0.66 -13.78
C GLY A 152 7.04 1.11 -12.32
N ILE A 153 6.10 0.54 -11.53
CA ILE A 153 5.95 0.85 -10.11
C ILE A 153 6.97 0.06 -9.31
N THR A 154 7.79 0.74 -8.50
CA THR A 154 8.73 0.09 -7.59
C THR A 154 7.99 -0.45 -6.36
N THR A 155 8.02 -1.75 -6.14
CA THR A 155 7.44 -2.38 -4.94
C THR A 155 8.53 -2.79 -3.97
N VAL A 156 8.34 -2.44 -2.69
CA VAL A 156 9.21 -2.83 -1.57
C VAL A 156 8.36 -3.62 -0.58
N SER A 157 8.73 -4.86 -0.31
CA SER A 157 8.01 -5.71 0.63
C SER A 157 8.85 -6.03 1.85
N TYR A 158 8.20 -6.01 3.00
CA TYR A 158 8.72 -6.49 4.28
C TYR A 158 8.04 -7.82 4.58
N THR A 159 8.80 -8.90 4.69
CA THR A 159 8.27 -10.19 5.13
C THR A 159 9.27 -10.87 6.07
N HIS A 160 8.75 -11.53 7.09
CA HIS A 160 9.56 -12.41 7.94
C HIS A 160 9.89 -13.76 7.28
N LEU A 161 9.30 -14.05 6.12
CA LEU A 161 9.21 -15.37 5.52
C LEU A 161 9.75 -15.39 4.09
N LEU A 162 11.05 -15.15 3.92
CA LEU A 162 11.75 -15.59 2.70
C LEU A 162 12.73 -16.75 2.96
N ALA A 163 12.66 -17.41 4.13
CA ALA A 163 13.58 -18.52 4.45
C ALA A 163 13.10 -19.91 3.97
N HIS A 164 11.92 -20.03 3.35
CA HIS A 164 11.36 -21.34 2.97
C HIS A 164 10.76 -21.44 1.57
N GLU A 165 11.00 -20.47 0.67
CA GLU A 165 10.50 -20.55 -0.72
C GLU A 165 11.64 -20.27 -1.73
N THR A 166 12.75 -21.00 -1.60
CA THR A 166 13.71 -21.23 -2.70
C THR A 166 13.64 -22.67 -3.11
#